data_6ca3c42b34aea6842633a221240b3b53
#
_entry.id   6ca3c42b34aea6842633a221240b3b53
#
_cell.length_a   1.000
_cell.length_b   1.000
_cell.length_c   1.000
_cell.angle_alpha   90.00
_cell.angle_beta   90.00
_cell.angle_gamma   90.00
#
_symmetry.space_group_name_H-M   'P 1'
#
loop_
_entity.id
_entity.type
_entity.pdbx_description
1 polymer ?
#
loop_
_entity_poly.entity_id
_entity_poly.type
_entity_poly.pdbx_seq_one_letter_code
_entity_poly.pdbx_strand_id
1 'polypeptide(L)' 'MKEYNYTIILEKEDDGGYHAFCPALSGCHTQVDNYDEAIENIKDAIKLYIESLKSHNEDVPEEDIAIKLIKVVL' A
#
# COMPACT_ATOMS: atom_id res chain seq x y z
N MET A 1 -11.47 -19.00 -1.26
CA MET A 1 -10.63 -17.93 -0.73
C MET A 1 -10.78 -16.67 -1.58
N LYS A 2 -11.03 -15.55 -0.97
CA LYS A 2 -11.17 -14.30 -1.73
C LYS A 2 -9.81 -13.65 -1.91
N GLU A 3 -9.54 -13.17 -3.11
CA GLU A 3 -8.33 -12.42 -3.41
C GLU A 3 -8.61 -10.92 -3.42
N TYR A 4 -7.64 -10.16 -2.93
CA TYR A 4 -7.70 -8.70 -2.91
C TYR A 4 -6.50 -8.15 -3.66
N ASN A 5 -6.73 -7.16 -4.51
CA ASN A 5 -5.68 -6.51 -5.26
C ASN A 5 -5.66 -5.03 -4.91
N TYR A 6 -4.50 -4.55 -4.44
CA TYR A 6 -4.33 -3.16 -4.05
C TYR A 6 -3.10 -2.57 -4.72
N THR A 7 -3.23 -1.32 -5.11
CA THR A 7 -2.10 -0.54 -5.59
C THR A 7 -1.28 -0.06 -4.41
N ILE A 8 0.03 -0.19 -4.53
CA ILE A 8 0.98 0.31 -3.56
C ILE A 8 1.80 1.42 -4.21
N ILE A 9 1.98 2.51 -3.49
CA ILE A 9 2.83 3.60 -3.93
C ILE A 9 4.10 3.58 -3.09
N LEU A 10 5.25 3.60 -3.77
CA LEU A 10 6.55 3.65 -3.12
C LEU A 10 7.20 4.99 -3.41
N GLU A 11 7.57 5.68 -2.35
CA GLU A 11 8.29 6.94 -2.44
C GLU A 11 9.70 6.75 -1.91
N LYS A 12 10.68 7.12 -2.72
CA LYS A 12 12.08 7.05 -2.30
C LYS A 12 12.39 8.23 -1.40
N GLU A 13 12.96 7.92 -0.23
CA GLU A 13 13.35 8.95 0.73
C GLU A 13 14.74 9.49 0.42
N ASP A 14 15.03 10.70 0.86
CA ASP A 14 16.32 11.35 0.63
C ASP A 14 17.49 10.57 1.24
N ASP A 15 17.25 9.85 2.32
CA ASP A 15 18.27 9.03 2.99
C ASP A 15 18.49 7.66 2.36
N GLY A 16 17.80 7.37 1.25
CA GLY A 16 17.92 6.12 0.52
C GLY A 16 16.90 5.06 0.86
N GLY A 17 16.07 5.30 1.87
CA GLY A 17 14.99 4.38 2.23
C GLY A 17 13.78 4.55 1.36
N TYR A 18 12.75 3.75 1.65
CA TYR A 18 11.46 3.79 0.94
C TYR A 18 10.31 3.88 1.91
N HIS A 19 9.35 4.72 1.57
CA HIS A 19 8.05 4.77 2.21
C HIS A 19 7.03 4.14 1.27
N ALA A 20 6.35 3.11 1.74
CA ALA A 20 5.32 2.44 0.95
C ALA A 20 3.97 2.64 1.62
N PHE A 21 2.94 2.89 0.82
CA PHE A 21 1.59 3.01 1.36
C PHE A 21 0.55 2.51 0.38
N CYS A 22 -0.62 2.16 0.93
CA CYS A 22 -1.75 1.70 0.15
C CYS A 22 -2.84 2.76 0.18
N PRO A 23 -3.08 3.47 -0.93
CA PRO A 23 -4.09 4.55 -0.96
C PRO A 23 -5.49 4.09 -0.58
N ALA A 24 -5.87 2.86 -0.92
CA ALA A 24 -7.20 2.34 -0.65
C ALA A 24 -7.43 2.01 0.83
N LEU A 25 -6.36 1.83 1.61
CA LEU A 25 -6.44 1.44 3.01
C LEU A 25 -5.80 2.53 3.87
N SER A 26 -6.64 3.35 4.49
CA SER A 26 -6.18 4.49 5.29
C SER A 26 -5.27 4.04 6.44
N GLY A 27 -4.12 4.69 6.55
CA GLY A 27 -3.16 4.38 7.61
C GLY A 27 -2.28 3.16 7.35
N CYS A 28 -2.44 2.48 6.22
CA CYS A 28 -1.63 1.32 5.88
C CYS A 28 -0.36 1.77 5.17
N HIS A 29 0.75 1.87 5.90
CA HIS A 29 2.02 2.31 5.34
C HIS A 29 3.20 1.70 6.10
N THR A 30 4.36 1.74 5.48
CA THR A 30 5.60 1.28 6.09
C THR A 30 6.79 2.09 5.58
N GLN A 31 7.87 2.10 6.34
CA GLN A 31 9.11 2.78 5.96
C GLN A 31 10.29 1.86 6.25
N VAL A 32 11.09 1.57 5.25
CA VAL A 32 12.22 0.64 5.34
C VAL A 32 13.38 1.10 4.46
N ASP A 33 14.53 0.42 4.59
CA ASP A 33 15.76 0.82 3.95
C ASP A 33 15.87 0.43 2.47
N ASN A 34 15.16 -0.60 2.03
CA ASN A 34 15.26 -1.05 0.64
C ASN A 34 13.90 -1.43 0.05
N TYR A 35 13.89 -1.51 -1.28
CA TYR A 35 12.67 -1.74 -2.06
C TYR A 35 12.00 -3.09 -1.73
N ASP A 36 12.78 -4.17 -1.74
CA ASP A 36 12.21 -5.51 -1.54
C ASP A 36 11.61 -5.66 -0.15
N GLU A 37 12.26 -5.09 0.84
CA GLU A 37 11.76 -5.07 2.21
C GLU A 37 10.49 -4.24 2.34
N ALA A 38 10.41 -3.12 1.61
CA ALA A 38 9.20 -2.29 1.58
C ALA A 38 8.01 -3.08 1.03
N ILE A 39 8.21 -3.82 -0.05
CA ILE A 39 7.16 -4.64 -0.65
C ILE A 39 6.67 -5.71 0.34
N GLU A 40 7.58 -6.44 0.96
CA GLU A 40 7.20 -7.48 1.92
C GLU A 40 6.47 -6.91 3.14
N ASN A 41 6.98 -5.80 3.67
CA ASN A 41 6.39 -5.19 4.86
C ASN A 41 5.01 -4.61 4.59
N ILE A 42 4.80 -3.95 3.45
CA ILE A 42 3.49 -3.40 3.13
C ILE A 42 2.47 -4.51 2.86
N LYS A 43 2.91 -5.62 2.27
CA LYS A 43 2.07 -6.78 2.05
C LYS A 43 1.56 -7.35 3.38
N ASP A 44 2.45 -7.50 4.35
CA ASP A 44 2.08 -7.97 5.68
C ASP A 44 1.16 -6.98 6.39
N ALA A 45 1.42 -5.68 6.25
CA ALA A 45 0.58 -4.64 6.85
C ALA A 45 -0.84 -4.67 6.27
N ILE A 46 -0.97 -4.87 4.96
CA ILE A 46 -2.27 -4.99 4.30
C ILE A 46 -3.01 -6.23 4.83
N LYS A 47 -2.32 -7.34 4.93
CA LYS A 47 -2.91 -8.59 5.43
C LYS A 47 -3.48 -8.41 6.84
N LEU A 48 -2.70 -7.82 7.73
CA LEU A 48 -3.13 -7.56 9.11
C LEU A 48 -4.30 -6.58 9.15
N TYR A 49 -4.27 -5.55 8.30
CA TYR A 49 -5.34 -4.57 8.21
C TYR A 49 -6.67 -5.23 7.81
N ILE A 50 -6.65 -6.08 6.79
CA ILE A 50 -7.84 -6.79 6.33
C ILE A 50 -8.34 -7.76 7.38
N GLU A 51 -7.44 -8.49 8.02
CA GLU A 51 -7.81 -9.42 9.09
C GLU A 51 -8.48 -8.70 10.25
N SER A 52 -7.99 -7.52 10.60
CA SER A 52 -8.58 -6.69 11.65
C SER A 52 -9.99 -6.24 11.27
N LEU A 53 -10.19 -5.78 10.04
CA LEU A 53 -11.52 -5.37 9.57
C LEU A 53 -12.50 -6.54 9.64
N LYS A 54 -12.09 -7.70 9.19
CA LYS A 54 -12.95 -8.90 9.22
C LYS A 54 -13.31 -9.30 10.65
N SER A 55 -12.36 -9.23 11.55
CA SER A 55 -12.60 -9.61 12.95
C SER A 55 -13.58 -8.67 13.66
N HIS A 56 -13.70 -7.43 13.17
CA HIS A 56 -14.64 -6.44 13.71
C HIS A 56 -15.93 -6.33 12.88
N ASN A 57 -16.13 -7.24 11.93
CA ASN A 57 -17.28 -7.26 11.03
C ASN A 57 -17.42 -5.98 10.22
N GLU A 58 -16.29 -5.36 9.90
CA GLU A 58 -16.25 -4.17 9.05
C GLU A 58 -16.01 -4.56 7.60
N ASP A 59 -16.53 -3.76 6.68
CA ASP A 59 -16.36 -3.99 5.26
C ASP A 59 -14.90 -3.77 4.85
N VAL A 60 -14.39 -4.64 3.99
CA VAL A 60 -13.06 -4.48 3.42
C VAL A 60 -13.16 -3.57 2.20
N PRO A 61 -12.49 -2.40 2.21
CA PRO A 61 -12.54 -1.51 1.07
C PRO A 61 -12.01 -2.16 -0.20
N GLU A 62 -12.65 -1.88 -1.32
CA GLU A 62 -12.14 -2.27 -2.63
C GLU A 62 -11.44 -1.09 -3.25
N GLU A 63 -10.43 -1.37 -4.08
CA GLU A 63 -9.70 -0.32 -4.74
C GLU A 63 -10.53 0.27 -5.87
N ASP A 64 -10.70 1.59 -5.84
CA ASP A 64 -11.43 2.35 -6.84
C ASP A 64 -10.60 3.57 -7.23
N ILE A 65 -9.40 3.33 -7.72
CA ILE A 65 -8.48 4.39 -8.17
C ILE A 65 -7.94 4.05 -9.54
N ALA A 66 -7.65 5.10 -10.31
CA ALA A 66 -6.97 4.97 -11.58
C ALA A 66 -5.62 5.67 -11.48
N ILE A 67 -4.59 5.04 -12.01
CA ILE A 67 -3.24 5.61 -11.98
C ILE A 67 -2.82 5.92 -13.42
N LYS A 68 -2.37 7.14 -13.62
CA LYS A 68 -1.96 7.61 -14.94
C LYS A 68 -0.65 8.36 -14.84
N LEU A 69 0.31 7.93 -15.63
CA LEU A 69 1.56 8.65 -15.77
C LEU A 69 1.39 9.71 -16.86
N ILE A 70 1.63 10.97 -16.48
CA ILE A 70 1.47 12.11 -17.40
C ILE A 70 2.85 12.68 -17.72
N LYS A 71 3.12 12.84 -19.00
CA LYS A 71 4.32 13.54 -19.46
C LYS A 71 3.99 15.02 -19.66
N VAL A 72 4.78 15.87 -19.03
CA VAL A 72 4.63 17.33 -19.16
C VAL A 72 5.92 17.88 -19.78
N VAL A 73 5.77 18.68 -20.83
CA VAL A 73 6.89 19.33 -21.50
C VAL A 73 6.73 20.83 -21.30
N LEU A 74 7.74 21.45 -20.72
CA LEU A 74 7.73 22.89 -20.44
C LEU A 74 8.67 23.65 -21.39
#